data_85f285fb0dd38239eb0bfb1b88056287
#
_entry.id   85f285fb0dd38239eb0bfb1b88056287
#
_cell.length_a   1.000
_cell.length_b   1.000
_cell.length_c   1.000
_cell.angle_alpha   90.00
_cell.angle_beta   90.00
_cell.angle_gamma   90.00
#
_symmetry.space_group_name_H-M   'P 1'
#
loop_
_entity.id
_entity.type
_entity.pdbx_description
1 polymer ?
#
loop_
_entity_poly.entity_id
_entity_poly.type
_entity_poly.pdbx_seq_one_letter_code
_entity_poly.pdbx_strand_id
1 'polypeptide(L)'
;WDDICYTLYGECSRICGFRIQVFKEAVWSAVKVGLLGLGTVGGGTATVLIRNADEIQARLGRAIEISHVAGLDIASQNIVDPATTKLTEDAFEVVNDPEVEIVVELIGGYTLAKDLVLKAIANGKHVVTANKALIATHGPEIMKAAAAQGVSVSYEAAVAGGIPIIKAMREGLAANKIQ
;
A
#
# COMPACT_ATOMS: atom_id res chain seq x y z
N TRP A 1 -16.41 -29.72 -6.11
CA TRP A 1 -16.54 -28.27 -6.26
C TRP A 1 -15.91 -27.81 -7.57
N ASP A 2 -14.83 -28.45 -8.02
CA ASP A 2 -14.14 -28.09 -9.29
C ASP A 2 -15.00 -28.39 -10.53
N ASP A 3 -15.78 -29.47 -10.52
CA ASP A 3 -16.67 -29.83 -11.63
C ASP A 3 -17.87 -28.88 -11.80
N ILE A 4 -18.33 -28.25 -10.72
CA ILE A 4 -19.42 -27.28 -10.78
C ILE A 4 -18.95 -25.95 -11.39
N CYS A 5 -17.69 -25.56 -11.16
CA CYS A 5 -17.11 -24.34 -11.72
C CYS A 5 -16.90 -24.45 -13.23
N TYR A 6 -16.48 -25.59 -13.72
CA TYR A 6 -16.27 -25.84 -15.16
C TYR A 6 -17.59 -25.88 -15.95
N THR A 7 -18.64 -26.42 -15.35
CA THR A 7 -19.97 -26.51 -15.98
C THR A 7 -20.70 -25.15 -16.02
N LEU A 8 -20.43 -24.27 -15.06
CA LEU A 8 -21.06 -22.94 -14.99
C LEU A 8 -20.38 -21.87 -15.87
N TYR A 9 -19.10 -22.04 -16.22
CA TYR A 9 -18.34 -21.04 -16.99
C TYR A 9 -17.99 -21.46 -18.41
N GLY A 10 -18.20 -22.72 -18.78
CA GLY A 10 -17.80 -23.26 -20.10
C GLY A 10 -18.87 -23.22 -21.20
N GLU A 11 -20.15 -23.22 -20.90
CA GLU A 11 -21.21 -23.38 -21.89
C GLU A 11 -22.41 -22.41 -21.80
N CYS A 12 -22.30 -21.31 -21.10
CA CYS A 12 -23.39 -20.34 -21.00
C CYS A 12 -23.37 -19.27 -22.12
N SER A 13 -22.87 -19.62 -23.31
CA SER A 13 -22.84 -18.68 -24.46
C SER A 13 -24.06 -18.73 -25.37
N ARG A 14 -25.14 -19.50 -25.05
CA ARG A 14 -26.25 -19.69 -25.97
C ARG A 14 -27.66 -19.75 -25.39
N ILE A 15 -27.93 -19.21 -24.24
CA ILE A 15 -29.33 -19.09 -23.79
C ILE A 15 -29.63 -17.65 -23.40
N CYS A 16 -30.59 -17.05 -24.09
CA CYS A 16 -31.15 -15.71 -23.93
C CYS A 16 -30.27 -14.54 -24.42
N GLY A 17 -30.18 -14.28 -25.73
CA GLY A 17 -29.96 -12.95 -26.34
C GLY A 17 -29.22 -11.81 -25.60
N PHE A 18 -28.84 -12.00 -24.38
CA PHE A 18 -27.99 -11.13 -23.59
C PHE A 18 -26.53 -11.53 -23.86
N ARG A 19 -25.86 -10.71 -24.59
CA ARG A 19 -24.41 -10.75 -24.72
C ARG A 19 -23.85 -10.49 -23.32
N ILE A 20 -23.65 -11.57 -22.53
CA ILE A 20 -22.78 -11.49 -21.38
C ILE A 20 -21.44 -11.14 -21.98
N GLN A 21 -21.10 -9.87 -21.91
CA GLN A 21 -19.75 -9.41 -22.15
C GLN A 21 -18.97 -10.10 -21.05
N VAL A 22 -18.40 -11.28 -21.38
CA VAL A 22 -17.38 -11.90 -20.54
C VAL A 22 -16.42 -10.76 -20.29
N PHE A 23 -16.36 -10.29 -19.05
CA PHE A 23 -15.35 -9.35 -18.64
C PHE A 23 -14.05 -10.08 -18.97
N LYS A 24 -13.51 -9.80 -20.16
CA LYS A 24 -12.14 -10.11 -20.50
C LYS A 24 -11.39 -9.65 -19.26
N GLU A 25 -10.74 -10.57 -18.58
CA GLU A 25 -9.97 -10.36 -17.36
C GLU A 25 -9.46 -8.92 -17.37
N ALA A 26 -10.03 -8.08 -16.53
CA ALA A 26 -9.43 -6.80 -16.28
C ALA A 26 -8.07 -7.20 -15.73
N VAL A 27 -7.03 -7.10 -16.57
CA VAL A 27 -5.64 -7.30 -16.16
C VAL A 27 -5.43 -6.17 -15.18
N TRP A 28 -5.74 -6.44 -13.93
CA TRP A 28 -5.54 -5.48 -12.86
C TRP A 28 -4.03 -5.28 -12.79
N SER A 29 -3.57 -4.12 -13.25
CA SER A 29 -2.16 -3.76 -13.12
C SER A 29 -1.75 -3.92 -11.67
N ALA A 30 -0.50 -4.32 -11.44
CA ALA A 30 0.03 -4.40 -10.08
C ALA A 30 -0.17 -3.07 -9.34
N VAL A 31 -0.40 -3.15 -8.04
CA VAL A 31 -0.42 -1.96 -7.17
C VAL A 31 1.01 -1.47 -7.00
N LYS A 32 1.30 -0.27 -7.46
CA LYS A 32 2.64 0.32 -7.38
C LYS A 32 2.86 1.01 -6.04
N VAL A 33 3.88 0.58 -5.34
CA VAL A 33 4.26 1.05 -4.01
C VAL A 33 5.55 1.84 -4.08
N GLY A 34 5.53 3.03 -3.47
CA GLY A 34 6.70 3.85 -3.22
C GLY A 34 7.17 3.71 -1.78
N LEU A 35 8.44 3.42 -1.56
CA LEU A 35 9.04 3.34 -0.22
C LEU A 35 9.86 4.60 0.08
N LEU A 36 9.61 5.20 1.22
CA LEU A 36 10.39 6.30 1.76
C LEU A 36 11.24 5.79 2.93
N GLY A 37 12.52 5.56 2.66
CA GLY A 37 13.47 4.96 3.60
C GLY A 37 13.66 3.46 3.39
N LEU A 38 14.91 3.04 3.21
CA LEU A 38 15.30 1.63 3.07
C LEU A 38 16.21 1.15 4.22
N GLY A 39 16.13 1.81 5.37
CA GLY A 39 16.83 1.38 6.59
C GLY A 39 16.29 0.04 7.11
N THR A 40 16.54 -0.27 8.38
CA THR A 40 16.15 -1.55 8.99
C THR A 40 14.65 -1.89 8.76
N VAL A 41 13.76 -0.93 8.99
CA VAL A 41 12.32 -1.16 8.83
C VAL A 41 11.93 -1.22 7.36
N GLY A 42 12.43 -0.31 6.54
CA GLY A 42 12.15 -0.26 5.09
C GLY A 42 12.69 -1.47 4.36
N GLY A 43 13.92 -1.87 4.64
CA GLY A 43 14.53 -3.08 4.08
C GLY A 43 13.77 -4.35 4.49
N GLY A 44 13.36 -4.44 5.76
CA GLY A 44 12.49 -5.52 6.23
C GLY A 44 11.14 -5.56 5.51
N THR A 45 10.51 -4.39 5.32
CA THR A 45 9.25 -4.27 4.58
C THR A 45 9.41 -4.70 3.13
N ALA A 46 10.43 -4.21 2.44
CA ALA A 46 10.71 -4.59 1.06
C ALA A 46 10.96 -6.10 0.93
N THR A 47 11.78 -6.67 1.82
CA THR A 47 12.06 -8.11 1.87
C THR A 47 10.78 -8.94 2.03
N VAL A 48 9.88 -8.54 2.92
CA VAL A 48 8.62 -9.25 3.15
C VAL A 48 7.71 -9.16 1.92
N LEU A 49 7.56 -7.99 1.31
CA LEU A 49 6.75 -7.81 0.10
C LEU A 49 7.26 -8.66 -1.07
N ILE A 50 8.57 -8.70 -1.28
CA ILE A 50 9.20 -9.48 -2.35
C ILE A 50 9.08 -10.98 -2.06
N ARG A 51 9.44 -11.41 -0.85
CA ARG A 51 9.45 -12.84 -0.48
C ARG A 51 8.07 -13.47 -0.50
N ASN A 52 7.04 -12.73 -0.12
CA ASN A 52 5.67 -13.23 0.01
C ASN A 52 4.76 -12.74 -1.14
N ALA A 53 5.33 -12.35 -2.28
CA ALA A 53 4.58 -11.74 -3.39
C ALA A 53 3.42 -12.62 -3.87
N ASP A 54 3.64 -13.91 -4.07
CA ASP A 54 2.63 -14.86 -4.53
C ASP A 54 1.46 -15.00 -3.53
N GLU A 55 1.78 -15.11 -2.25
CA GLU A 55 0.79 -15.21 -1.16
C GLU A 55 -0.04 -13.94 -1.06
N ILE A 56 0.61 -12.77 -1.17
CA ILE A 56 -0.05 -11.47 -1.14
C ILE A 56 -0.97 -11.34 -2.35
N GLN A 57 -0.50 -11.69 -3.54
CA GLN A 57 -1.29 -11.65 -4.76
C GLN A 57 -2.50 -12.59 -4.69
N ALA A 58 -2.31 -13.82 -4.18
CA ALA A 58 -3.41 -14.77 -4.02
C ALA A 58 -4.52 -14.25 -3.09
N ARG A 59 -4.15 -13.50 -2.04
CA ARG A 59 -5.12 -12.90 -1.10
C ARG A 59 -5.79 -11.63 -1.61
N LEU A 60 -5.05 -10.80 -2.32
CA LEU A 60 -5.52 -9.49 -2.79
C LEU A 60 -6.17 -9.54 -4.17
N GLY A 61 -5.89 -10.58 -4.97
CA GLY A 61 -6.27 -10.66 -6.37
C GLY A 61 -5.45 -9.75 -7.30
N ARG A 62 -4.45 -9.01 -6.75
CA ARG A 62 -3.53 -8.11 -7.48
C ARG A 62 -2.12 -8.26 -6.93
N ALA A 63 -1.12 -8.21 -7.81
CA ALA A 63 0.27 -8.11 -7.39
C ALA A 63 0.54 -6.76 -6.71
N ILE A 64 1.54 -6.73 -5.82
CA ILE A 64 2.13 -5.51 -5.28
C ILE A 64 3.55 -5.41 -5.81
N GLU A 65 3.91 -4.26 -6.37
CA GLU A 65 5.24 -3.98 -6.90
C GLU A 65 5.86 -2.78 -6.20
N ILE A 66 7.09 -2.91 -5.73
CA ILE A 66 7.88 -1.77 -5.26
C ILE A 66 8.45 -1.09 -6.50
N SER A 67 7.83 0.00 -6.93
CA SER A 67 8.18 0.69 -8.17
C SER A 67 9.18 1.83 -7.98
N HIS A 68 9.22 2.44 -6.79
CA HIS A 68 10.06 3.59 -6.52
C HIS A 68 10.52 3.60 -5.06
N VAL A 69 11.79 3.81 -4.81
CA VAL A 69 12.38 3.83 -3.46
C VAL A 69 13.25 5.05 -3.28
N ALA A 70 13.01 5.78 -2.19
CA ALA A 70 13.87 6.88 -1.77
C ALA A 70 14.64 6.53 -0.50
N GLY A 71 15.92 6.87 -0.45
CA GLY A 71 16.73 6.71 0.76
C GLY A 71 18.20 7.05 0.52
N LEU A 72 18.95 7.13 1.60
CA LEU A 72 20.40 7.31 1.57
C LEU A 72 21.08 5.94 1.38
N ASP A 73 22.15 5.90 0.60
CA ASP A 73 22.97 4.68 0.36
C ASP A 73 22.18 3.45 -0.15
N ILE A 74 21.09 3.66 -0.90
CA ILE A 74 20.21 2.59 -1.37
C ILE A 74 20.96 1.60 -2.28
N ALA A 75 21.85 2.09 -3.13
CA ALA A 75 22.57 1.28 -4.10
C ALA A 75 23.45 0.19 -3.44
N SER A 76 23.85 0.38 -2.18
CA SER A 76 24.67 -0.59 -1.44
C SER A 76 23.86 -1.74 -0.80
N GLN A 77 22.52 -1.62 -0.72
CA GLN A 77 21.71 -2.53 0.09
C GLN A 77 21.24 -3.79 -0.64
N ASN A 78 21.26 -3.81 -1.99
CA ASN A 78 20.88 -4.96 -2.82
C ASN A 78 19.54 -5.65 -2.42
N ILE A 79 18.60 -4.91 -1.85
CA ILE A 79 17.31 -5.45 -1.38
C ILE A 79 16.27 -5.45 -2.51
N VAL A 80 16.31 -4.43 -3.35
CA VAL A 80 15.41 -4.25 -4.49
C VAL A 80 16.21 -4.33 -5.80
N ASP A 81 15.58 -4.82 -6.86
CA ASP A 81 16.21 -4.90 -8.18
C ASP A 81 16.14 -3.52 -8.87
N PRO A 82 17.29 -2.87 -9.13
CA PRO A 82 17.33 -1.58 -9.82
C PRO A 82 16.86 -1.64 -11.28
N ALA A 83 16.72 -2.83 -11.87
CA ALA A 83 16.16 -2.95 -13.21
C ALA A 83 14.64 -2.76 -13.24
N THR A 84 13.96 -3.01 -12.12
CA THR A 84 12.50 -2.92 -11.99
C THR A 84 12.03 -1.82 -11.05
N THR A 85 12.91 -1.31 -10.19
CA THR A 85 12.62 -0.32 -9.16
C THR A 85 13.42 0.95 -9.39
N LYS A 86 12.76 2.10 -9.49
CA LYS A 86 13.44 3.40 -9.53
C LYS A 86 14.05 3.68 -8.16
N LEU A 87 15.31 4.12 -8.14
CA LEU A 87 16.04 4.49 -6.92
C LEU A 87 16.38 5.98 -6.93
N THR A 88 16.13 6.67 -5.84
CA THR A 88 16.44 8.11 -5.69
C THR A 88 16.87 8.44 -4.27
N GLU A 89 17.61 9.53 -4.12
CA GLU A 89 17.89 10.15 -2.82
C GLU A 89 16.83 11.21 -2.45
N ASP A 90 16.05 11.68 -3.42
CA ASP A 90 14.98 12.66 -3.21
C ASP A 90 13.63 11.98 -2.97
N ALA A 91 13.18 11.98 -1.71
CA ALA A 91 11.89 11.42 -1.33
C ALA A 91 10.69 12.11 -2.00
N PHE A 92 10.83 13.36 -2.46
CA PHE A 92 9.76 14.04 -3.17
C PHE A 92 9.53 13.47 -4.57
N GLU A 93 10.51 12.87 -5.21
CA GLU A 93 10.31 12.18 -6.47
C GLU A 93 9.32 11.03 -6.33
N VAL A 94 9.40 10.25 -5.25
CA VAL A 94 8.50 9.13 -4.97
C VAL A 94 7.05 9.61 -4.76
N VAL A 95 6.84 10.63 -3.94
CA VAL A 95 5.49 11.14 -3.66
C VAL A 95 4.88 11.89 -4.84
N ASN A 96 5.70 12.37 -5.77
CA ASN A 96 5.26 13.03 -7.01
C ASN A 96 5.15 12.05 -8.19
N ASP A 97 5.64 10.83 -8.11
CA ASP A 97 5.56 9.85 -9.20
C ASP A 97 4.08 9.45 -9.43
N PRO A 98 3.50 9.74 -10.60
CA PRO A 98 2.09 9.46 -10.87
C PRO A 98 1.75 7.98 -10.91
N GLU A 99 2.74 7.11 -11.08
CA GLU A 99 2.52 5.66 -11.10
C GLU A 99 2.40 5.07 -9.70
N VAL A 100 2.92 5.72 -8.67
CA VAL A 100 2.84 5.25 -7.28
C VAL A 100 1.42 5.46 -6.74
N GLU A 101 0.77 4.38 -6.32
CA GLU A 101 -0.57 4.38 -5.73
C GLU A 101 -0.52 4.46 -4.19
N ILE A 102 0.46 3.79 -3.57
CA ILE A 102 0.64 3.71 -2.12
C ILE A 102 2.04 4.17 -1.74
N VAL A 103 2.13 5.10 -0.82
CA VAL A 103 3.41 5.55 -0.23
C VAL A 103 3.57 4.92 1.15
N VAL A 104 4.71 4.25 1.38
CA VAL A 104 5.07 3.69 2.68
C VAL A 104 6.18 4.54 3.29
N GLU A 105 5.84 5.29 4.35
CA GLU A 105 6.76 6.20 5.04
C GLU A 105 7.45 5.49 6.20
N LEU A 106 8.78 5.36 6.10
CA LEU A 106 9.65 4.67 7.04
C LEU A 106 10.96 5.44 7.31
N ILE A 107 10.95 6.76 7.05
CA ILE A 107 12.15 7.61 7.21
C ILE A 107 12.44 7.90 8.69
N GLY A 108 11.39 8.07 9.48
CA GLY A 108 11.50 8.56 10.85
C GLY A 108 11.60 10.10 10.93
N GLY A 109 11.64 10.63 12.16
CA GLY A 109 11.44 12.06 12.39
C GLY A 109 10.01 12.50 12.11
N TYR A 110 9.71 13.80 12.21
CA TYR A 110 8.32 14.24 11.96
C TYR A 110 8.21 15.46 11.05
N THR A 111 9.28 16.22 10.82
CA THR A 111 9.23 17.42 9.97
C THR A 111 9.13 17.04 8.50
N LEU A 112 10.18 16.41 7.95
CA LEU A 112 10.20 15.96 6.56
C LEU A 112 9.12 14.91 6.29
N ALA A 113 8.93 13.96 7.21
CA ALA A 113 7.91 12.93 7.07
C ALA A 113 6.50 13.52 6.95
N LYS A 114 6.18 14.58 7.72
CA LYS A 114 4.91 15.30 7.60
C LYS A 114 4.71 15.87 6.19
N ASP A 115 5.70 16.60 5.69
CA ASP A 115 5.61 17.26 4.39
C ASP A 115 5.42 16.23 3.26
N LEU A 116 6.15 15.12 3.32
CA LEU A 116 6.04 14.03 2.36
C LEU A 116 4.67 13.33 2.42
N VAL A 117 4.17 13.03 3.62
CA VAL A 117 2.87 12.39 3.80
C VAL A 117 1.74 13.29 3.33
N LEU A 118 1.75 14.57 3.70
CA LEU A 118 0.74 15.53 3.22
C LEU A 118 0.81 15.72 1.70
N LYS A 119 2.01 15.73 1.12
CA LYS A 119 2.21 15.80 -0.33
C LYS A 119 1.69 14.55 -1.04
N ALA A 120 1.96 13.36 -0.50
CA ALA A 120 1.42 12.11 -1.04
C ALA A 120 -0.12 12.11 -1.02
N ILE A 121 -0.72 12.51 0.09
CA ILE A 121 -2.17 12.67 0.23
C ILE A 121 -2.72 13.67 -0.80
N ALA A 122 -2.10 14.85 -0.93
CA ALA A 122 -2.52 15.86 -1.91
C ALA A 122 -2.45 15.35 -3.36
N ASN A 123 -1.55 14.42 -3.65
CA ASN A 123 -1.43 13.75 -4.94
C ASN A 123 -2.37 12.52 -5.08
N GLY A 124 -3.32 12.32 -4.15
CA GLY A 124 -4.31 11.23 -4.21
C GLY A 124 -3.75 9.85 -3.86
N LYS A 125 -2.60 9.76 -3.18
CA LYS A 125 -1.97 8.50 -2.83
C LYS A 125 -2.41 8.02 -1.45
N HIS A 126 -2.60 6.70 -1.31
CA HIS A 126 -2.75 6.08 0.01
C HIS A 126 -1.41 6.10 0.75
N VAL A 127 -1.45 6.13 2.08
CA VAL A 127 -0.24 6.20 2.90
C VAL A 127 -0.24 5.09 3.94
N VAL A 128 0.92 4.48 4.15
CA VAL A 128 1.21 3.58 5.27
C VAL A 128 2.40 4.16 6.01
N THR A 129 2.31 4.32 7.33
CA THR A 129 3.41 4.84 8.14
C THR A 129 3.63 4.02 9.40
N ALA A 130 4.90 3.80 9.76
CA ALA A 130 5.33 3.24 11.04
C ALA A 130 5.79 4.33 12.03
N ASN A 131 5.61 5.61 11.67
CA ASN A 131 6.18 6.74 12.39
C ASN A 131 5.26 7.19 13.55
N LYS A 132 5.53 6.65 14.74
CA LYS A 132 4.76 6.99 15.95
C LYS A 132 4.82 8.47 16.31
N ALA A 133 5.98 9.13 16.12
CA ALA A 133 6.14 10.54 16.44
C ALA A 133 5.31 11.41 15.49
N LEU A 134 5.28 11.09 14.21
CA LEU A 134 4.45 11.76 13.22
C LEU A 134 2.97 11.66 13.56
N ILE A 135 2.47 10.46 13.86
CA ILE A 135 1.06 10.25 14.20
C ILE A 135 0.69 10.91 15.53
N ALA A 136 1.57 10.87 16.53
CA ALA A 136 1.33 11.51 17.82
C ALA A 136 1.23 13.04 17.72
N THR A 137 2.04 13.67 16.87
CA THR A 137 2.12 15.15 16.76
C THR A 137 1.20 15.72 15.69
N HIS A 138 1.04 15.03 14.56
CA HIS A 138 0.33 15.53 13.37
C HIS A 138 -0.82 14.63 12.90
N GLY A 139 -1.15 13.58 13.65
CA GLY A 139 -2.20 12.62 13.27
C GLY A 139 -3.53 13.28 12.87
N PRO A 140 -4.11 14.19 13.70
CA PRO A 140 -5.39 14.83 13.35
C PRO A 140 -5.34 15.62 12.04
N GLU A 141 -4.24 16.32 11.75
CA GLU A 141 -4.05 17.07 10.50
C GLU A 141 -3.98 16.14 9.31
N ILE A 142 -3.19 15.07 9.43
CA ILE A 142 -3.00 14.04 8.38
C ILE A 142 -4.33 13.33 8.08
N MET A 143 -5.07 12.92 9.11
CA MET A 143 -6.35 12.23 8.93
C MET A 143 -7.40 13.14 8.28
N LYS A 144 -7.43 14.43 8.64
CA LYS A 144 -8.31 15.41 8.02
C LYS A 144 -7.98 15.60 6.54
N ALA A 145 -6.70 15.71 6.19
CA ALA A 145 -6.26 15.82 4.81
C ALA A 145 -6.62 14.57 3.99
N ALA A 146 -6.39 13.38 4.55
CA ALA A 146 -6.72 12.11 3.91
C ALA A 146 -8.23 11.97 3.65
N ALA A 147 -9.07 12.31 4.62
CA ALA A 147 -10.52 12.30 4.48
C ALA A 147 -11.00 13.26 3.38
N ALA A 148 -10.39 14.45 3.28
CA ALA A 148 -10.72 15.44 2.25
C ALA A 148 -10.37 14.98 0.84
N GLN A 149 -9.32 14.18 0.68
CA GLN A 149 -8.87 13.62 -0.60
C GLN A 149 -9.45 12.22 -0.90
N GLY A 150 -10.21 11.62 0.03
CA GLY A 150 -10.76 10.28 -0.15
C GLY A 150 -9.71 9.16 -0.15
N VAL A 151 -8.53 9.38 0.44
CA VAL A 151 -7.46 8.40 0.55
C VAL A 151 -7.34 7.83 1.97
N SER A 152 -6.72 6.66 2.10
CA SER A 152 -6.52 6.00 3.38
C SER A 152 -5.13 6.26 3.93
N VAL A 153 -5.04 6.45 5.25
CA VAL A 153 -3.78 6.44 5.99
C VAL A 153 -3.81 5.29 6.99
N SER A 154 -2.89 4.35 6.82
CA SER A 154 -2.71 3.18 7.69
C SER A 154 -1.48 3.38 8.58
N TYR A 155 -1.68 3.29 9.89
CA TYR A 155 -0.64 3.55 10.89
C TYR A 155 -0.54 2.46 11.96
N GLU A 156 -0.96 1.24 11.62
CA GLU A 156 -0.91 0.09 12.54
C GLU A 156 0.48 -0.12 13.13
N ALA A 157 1.51 -0.06 12.29
CA ALA A 157 2.90 -0.23 12.72
C ALA A 157 3.45 0.92 13.60
N ALA A 158 2.76 2.05 13.65
CA ALA A 158 3.09 3.17 14.52
C ALA A 158 2.55 2.99 15.96
N VAL A 159 1.68 2.00 16.20
CA VAL A 159 0.99 1.79 17.47
C VAL A 159 1.13 0.33 17.91
N ALA A 160 1.56 0.11 19.15
CA ALA A 160 1.67 -1.24 19.77
C ALA A 160 2.53 -2.25 19.01
N GLY A 161 3.47 -1.80 18.16
CA GLY A 161 4.40 -2.67 17.42
C GLY A 161 3.68 -3.65 16.51
N GLY A 162 3.87 -4.96 16.69
CA GLY A 162 3.26 -6.01 15.88
C GLY A 162 1.82 -6.40 16.28
N ILE A 163 1.22 -5.71 17.25
CA ILE A 163 -0.16 -6.00 17.69
C ILE A 163 -1.14 -5.21 16.83
N PRO A 164 -2.10 -5.85 16.12
CA PRO A 164 -3.03 -5.18 15.21
C PRO A 164 -4.19 -4.49 15.98
N ILE A 165 -3.84 -3.57 16.89
CA ILE A 165 -4.79 -2.95 17.83
C ILE A 165 -5.73 -1.96 17.12
N ILE A 166 -5.22 -1.16 16.20
CA ILE A 166 -6.04 -0.17 15.47
C ILE A 166 -7.09 -0.87 14.62
N LYS A 167 -6.69 -1.94 13.93
CA LYS A 167 -7.61 -2.77 13.14
C LYS A 167 -8.67 -3.43 14.02
N ALA A 168 -8.26 -4.00 15.16
CA ALA A 168 -9.19 -4.62 16.11
C ALA A 168 -10.21 -3.60 16.65
N MET A 169 -9.78 -2.39 16.99
CA MET A 169 -10.68 -1.33 17.46
C MET A 169 -11.63 -0.84 16.37
N ARG A 170 -11.12 -0.63 15.16
CA ARG A 170 -11.90 -0.06 14.07
C ARG A 170 -12.89 -1.04 13.44
N GLU A 171 -12.51 -2.30 13.31
CA GLU A 171 -13.30 -3.32 12.64
C GLU A 171 -14.00 -4.25 13.63
N GLY A 172 -13.25 -4.86 14.55
CA GLY A 172 -13.79 -5.85 15.49
C GLY A 172 -14.67 -5.26 16.57
N LEU A 173 -14.39 -4.02 17.00
CA LEU A 173 -15.12 -3.34 18.08
C LEU A 173 -15.96 -2.15 17.57
N ALA A 174 -16.25 -2.08 16.27
CA ALA A 174 -16.96 -0.96 15.66
C ALA A 174 -18.32 -0.64 16.27
N ALA A 175 -19.01 -1.65 16.84
CA ALA A 175 -20.30 -1.48 17.49
C ALA A 175 -20.19 -1.12 18.98
N ASN A 176 -18.99 -1.08 19.56
CA ASN A 176 -18.79 -0.85 20.98
C ASN A 176 -18.37 0.60 21.25
N LYS A 177 -18.87 1.15 22.36
CA LYS A 177 -18.38 2.44 22.87
C LYS A 177 -17.09 2.18 23.66
N ILE A 178 -15.97 2.62 23.13
CA ILE A 178 -14.66 2.54 23.79
C ILE A 178 -14.52 3.81 24.63
N GLN A 179 -14.25 3.65 25.93
CA GLN A 179 -14.04 4.76 26.88
C GLN A 179 -12.55 4.92 27.17
#